data_a748a0868507aa61b35a90bd402f0973
#
_entry.id   a748a0868507aa61b35a90bd402f0973
#
_cell.length_a   1.000
_cell.length_b   1.000
_cell.length_c   1.000
_cell.angle_alpha   90.00
_cell.angle_beta   90.00
_cell.angle_gamma   90.00
#
_symmetry.space_group_name_H-M   'P 1'
#
loop_
_entity.id
_entity.type
_entity.pdbx_description
1 polymer ?
#
loop_
_entity_poly.entity_id
_entity_poly.type
_entity_poly.pdbx_seq_one_letter_code
_entity_poly.pdbx_strand_id
1 'polypeptide(L)'
;MNKRFHSVKLMPVWLAISSAVIIAGIILYCLFGFNMQTEFPAAKRFEVTYDTVITIGENTEEELQKLCEDTFAQNGLTVKQKQKYEVTGGGVLEYTFEASASDEALAKAEEAVAAALNAQEGIYADADTFVTVHKTENRAFTEANWRGAIAVAVGCVVALVYLGVRFGVVNGVTGLIACLHDALFTLSLFAICRIPVYAYAPLLFGAIAAAVSLILWTVQSMKMRENFKDPSYAGMTVAEAVEESSASALKIILGIVCALAVSFALFGALATAGVRLFFLPALIPVAVGAYSSLALAPAVHGHMKKSVAATAKKKRYEGAKKKAEEL
;
A
#
# COMPACT_ATOMS: atom_id res chain seq x y z
N MET A 1 -30.56 -22.41 14.82
CA MET A 1 -30.87 -21.11 14.12
C MET A 1 -29.56 -20.45 13.79
N ASN A 2 -29.06 -20.62 12.56
CA ASN A 2 -27.89 -19.87 12.10
C ASN A 2 -28.28 -18.38 12.03
N LYS A 3 -27.59 -17.54 12.78
CA LYS A 3 -27.73 -16.08 12.67
C LYS A 3 -27.29 -15.69 11.27
N ARG A 4 -28.25 -15.47 10.36
CA ARG A 4 -27.98 -15.03 9.00
C ARG A 4 -27.35 -13.64 9.04
N PHE A 5 -26.22 -13.49 8.43
CA PHE A 5 -25.56 -12.20 8.28
C PHE A 5 -26.26 -11.45 7.13
N HIS A 6 -27.11 -10.49 7.46
CA HIS A 6 -27.95 -9.78 6.49
C HIS A 6 -27.17 -8.74 5.67
N SER A 7 -26.05 -9.14 5.05
CA SER A 7 -25.17 -8.24 4.29
C SER A 7 -25.90 -7.53 3.15
N VAL A 8 -26.75 -8.25 2.40
CA VAL A 8 -27.47 -7.70 1.24
C VAL A 8 -28.51 -6.65 1.64
N LYS A 9 -29.23 -6.87 2.74
CA LYS A 9 -30.20 -5.89 3.26
C LYS A 9 -29.54 -4.63 3.81
N LEU A 10 -28.37 -4.76 4.39
CA LEU A 10 -27.58 -3.68 4.98
C LEU A 10 -26.66 -2.98 3.98
N MET A 11 -26.76 -3.27 2.68
CA MET A 11 -25.94 -2.65 1.65
C MET A 11 -25.84 -1.12 1.74
N PRO A 12 -26.94 -0.35 1.92
CA PRO A 12 -26.84 1.10 2.02
C PRO A 12 -26.00 1.55 3.23
N VAL A 13 -26.05 0.81 4.34
CA VAL A 13 -25.26 1.10 5.55
C VAL A 13 -23.78 0.87 5.27
N TRP A 14 -23.41 -0.26 4.66
CA TRP A 14 -22.03 -0.55 4.31
C TRP A 14 -21.46 0.47 3.33
N LEU A 15 -22.23 0.85 2.32
CA LEU A 15 -21.83 1.88 1.36
C LEU A 15 -21.69 3.26 2.03
N ALA A 16 -22.59 3.63 2.93
CA ALA A 16 -22.52 4.91 3.64
C ALA A 16 -21.25 5.00 4.51
N ILE A 17 -20.95 3.95 5.29
CA ILE A 17 -19.74 3.88 6.11
C ILE A 17 -18.50 3.97 5.21
N SER A 18 -18.43 3.16 4.17
CA SER A 18 -17.30 3.14 3.25
C SER A 18 -17.08 4.49 2.56
N SER A 19 -18.16 5.08 2.05
CA SER A 19 -18.09 6.40 1.39
C SER A 19 -17.64 7.49 2.35
N ALA A 20 -18.14 7.49 3.59
CA ALA A 20 -17.75 8.47 4.60
C ALA A 20 -16.23 8.37 4.91
N VAL A 21 -15.71 7.16 5.09
CA VAL A 21 -14.29 6.94 5.35
C VAL A 21 -13.45 7.34 4.14
N ILE A 22 -13.83 6.94 2.93
CA ILE A 22 -13.09 7.28 1.70
C ILE A 22 -13.06 8.79 1.48
N ILE A 23 -14.20 9.48 1.61
CA ILE A 23 -14.28 10.94 1.44
C ILE A 23 -13.42 11.64 2.50
N ALA A 24 -13.55 11.26 3.78
CA ALA A 24 -12.72 11.83 4.85
C ALA A 24 -11.23 11.59 4.60
N GLY A 25 -10.86 10.40 4.16
CA GLY A 25 -9.47 10.05 3.81
C GLY A 25 -8.93 10.89 2.65
N ILE A 26 -9.71 11.08 1.59
CA ILE A 26 -9.32 11.92 0.44
C ILE A 26 -9.12 13.37 0.89
N ILE A 27 -10.04 13.94 1.69
CA ILE A 27 -9.93 15.29 2.19
C ILE A 27 -8.64 15.45 3.02
N LEU A 28 -8.39 14.54 3.97
CA LEU A 28 -7.20 14.60 4.81
C LEU A 28 -5.91 14.36 4.00
N TYR A 29 -5.95 13.50 2.99
CA TYR A 29 -4.83 13.33 2.09
C TYR A 29 -4.54 14.61 1.29
N CYS A 30 -5.55 15.30 0.77
CA CYS A 30 -5.37 16.56 0.05
C CYS A 30 -4.82 17.69 0.94
N LEU A 31 -5.20 17.72 2.22
CA LEU A 31 -4.74 18.74 3.17
C LEU A 31 -3.34 18.46 3.73
N PHE A 32 -3.03 17.22 4.04
CA PHE A 32 -1.84 16.85 4.83
C PHE A 32 -0.95 15.80 4.17
N GLY A 33 -1.36 15.19 3.05
CA GLY A 33 -0.69 14.04 2.46
C GLY A 33 -0.65 12.82 3.39
N PHE A 34 0.11 11.80 3.05
CA PHE A 34 0.44 10.70 3.97
C PHE A 34 1.52 11.13 4.97
N ASN A 35 1.53 10.50 6.14
CA ASN A 35 2.60 10.66 7.12
C ASN A 35 3.82 9.82 6.68
N MET A 36 4.64 10.41 5.80
CA MET A 36 5.81 9.73 5.25
C MET A 36 6.96 9.77 6.25
N GLN A 37 7.59 8.62 6.47
CA GLN A 37 8.85 8.55 7.21
C GLN A 37 9.98 9.14 6.37
N THR A 38 10.87 9.88 7.05
CA THR A 38 11.91 10.69 6.44
C THR A 38 13.02 9.93 5.71
N GLU A 39 13.04 8.61 5.76
CA GLU A 39 14.07 7.83 5.06
C GLU A 39 14.00 7.93 3.52
N PHE A 40 12.87 8.40 2.95
CA PHE A 40 12.72 8.50 1.48
C PHE A 40 11.89 9.70 0.96
N PRO A 41 11.78 10.88 1.64
CA PRO A 41 11.36 12.06 0.90
C PRO A 41 12.47 12.44 -0.09
N ALA A 42 12.11 13.24 -1.09
CA ALA A 42 13.15 13.93 -1.85
C ALA A 42 14.11 14.60 -0.86
N ALA A 43 15.29 14.09 -0.80
CA ALA A 43 16.32 14.51 0.13
C ALA A 43 17.64 14.56 -0.63
N LYS A 44 18.51 15.44 -0.21
CA LYS A 44 19.88 15.46 -0.68
C LYS A 44 20.75 14.85 0.41
N ARG A 45 21.56 13.88 0.05
CA ARG A 45 22.43 13.18 0.96
C ARG A 45 23.86 13.56 0.65
N PHE A 46 24.58 13.88 1.69
CA PHE A 46 26.00 14.16 1.66
C PHE A 46 26.69 13.03 2.40
N GLU A 47 27.48 12.25 1.70
CA GLU A 47 28.20 11.10 2.24
C GLU A 47 29.69 11.38 2.29
N VAL A 48 30.28 11.12 3.44
CA VAL A 48 31.73 11.15 3.62
C VAL A 48 32.20 9.78 4.05
N THR A 49 32.96 9.11 3.20
CA THR A 49 33.56 7.81 3.49
C THR A 49 34.95 8.02 4.08
N TYR A 50 35.26 7.34 5.17
CA TYR A 50 36.59 7.38 5.79
C TYR A 50 37.08 5.97 6.13
N ASP A 51 38.39 5.80 6.10
CA ASP A 51 39.04 4.51 6.36
C ASP A 51 39.47 4.39 7.83
N THR A 52 39.13 3.28 8.49
CA THR A 52 39.53 3.01 9.89
C THR A 52 41.00 2.77 10.06
N VAL A 53 41.73 2.36 9.02
CA VAL A 53 43.17 2.17 9.08
C VAL A 53 43.92 3.52 9.20
N ILE A 54 43.26 4.60 8.77
CA ILE A 54 43.83 5.96 8.79
C ILE A 54 43.45 6.73 10.06
N THR A 55 42.61 6.18 10.93
CA THR A 55 42.26 6.77 12.22
C THR A 55 43.48 6.68 13.19
N ILE A 56 44.40 7.61 13.04
CA ILE A 56 45.51 7.78 13.95
C ILE A 56 45.08 8.70 15.09
N GLY A 57 44.38 8.14 16.10
CA GLY A 57 43.97 8.85 17.29
C GLY A 57 42.49 8.82 17.59
N GLU A 58 42.12 8.94 18.87
CA GLU A 58 40.76 8.77 19.37
C GLU A 58 39.73 9.85 18.91
N ASN A 59 40.19 10.97 18.32
CA ASN A 59 39.36 12.12 18.02
C ASN A 59 39.10 12.38 16.52
N THR A 60 39.66 11.61 15.61
CA THR A 60 39.66 11.91 14.16
C THR A 60 38.23 11.91 13.58
N GLU A 61 37.35 11.06 14.07
CA GLU A 61 35.96 11.00 13.64
C GLU A 61 35.14 12.19 14.16
N GLU A 62 35.34 12.58 15.43
CA GLU A 62 34.65 13.74 16.00
C GLU A 62 35.10 15.03 15.32
N GLU A 63 36.37 15.13 14.95
CA GLU A 63 36.90 16.26 14.19
C GLU A 63 36.34 16.33 12.79
N LEU A 64 36.21 15.19 12.09
CA LEU A 64 35.59 15.10 10.79
C LEU A 64 34.10 15.49 10.85
N GLN A 65 33.36 15.01 11.85
CA GLN A 65 31.99 15.39 12.07
C GLN A 65 31.82 16.89 12.28
N LYS A 66 32.69 17.45 13.14
CA LYS A 66 32.70 18.88 13.43
C LYS A 66 33.01 19.72 12.17
N LEU A 67 34.02 19.31 11.41
CA LEU A 67 34.36 19.94 10.13
C LEU A 67 33.17 19.99 9.18
N CYS A 68 32.45 18.86 9.00
CA CYS A 68 31.26 18.80 8.16
C CYS A 68 30.17 19.73 8.69
N GLU A 69 29.85 19.66 9.98
CA GLU A 69 28.79 20.48 10.59
C GLU A 69 29.09 21.97 10.52
N ASP A 70 30.34 22.39 10.78
CA ASP A 70 30.79 23.78 10.67
C ASP A 70 30.70 24.26 9.20
N THR A 71 31.11 23.41 8.26
CA THR A 71 31.02 23.73 6.83
C THR A 71 29.57 23.86 6.36
N PHE A 72 28.67 22.98 6.81
CA PHE A 72 27.24 23.10 6.49
C PHE A 72 26.63 24.38 7.08
N ALA A 73 26.95 24.71 8.32
CA ALA A 73 26.48 25.93 8.96
C ALA A 73 26.95 27.19 8.23
N GLN A 74 28.23 27.24 7.80
CA GLN A 74 28.80 28.34 7.01
C GLN A 74 28.12 28.53 5.66
N ASN A 75 27.66 27.43 5.03
CA ASN A 75 26.93 27.46 3.75
C ASN A 75 25.41 27.55 3.91
N GLY A 76 24.90 27.79 5.13
CA GLY A 76 23.45 27.93 5.39
C GLY A 76 22.66 26.63 5.20
N LEU A 77 23.31 25.47 5.28
CA LEU A 77 22.69 24.15 5.16
C LEU A 77 22.22 23.66 6.53
N THR A 78 20.97 23.26 6.64
CA THR A 78 20.42 22.69 7.88
C THR A 78 20.34 21.17 7.75
N VAL A 79 21.11 20.47 8.58
CA VAL A 79 21.09 19.00 8.65
C VAL A 79 19.78 18.56 9.30
N LYS A 80 19.01 17.69 8.62
CA LYS A 80 17.81 17.07 9.18
C LYS A 80 18.10 15.78 9.92
N GLN A 81 19.01 15.00 9.39
CA GLN A 81 19.36 13.71 9.95
C GLN A 81 20.84 13.43 9.72
N LYS A 82 21.45 12.81 10.71
CA LYS A 82 22.84 12.34 10.67
C LYS A 82 22.83 10.86 10.98
N GLN A 83 23.50 10.08 10.13
CA GLN A 83 23.67 8.65 10.31
C GLN A 83 25.13 8.27 10.15
N LYS A 84 25.53 7.21 10.86
CA LYS A 84 26.84 6.61 10.76
C LYS A 84 26.66 5.15 10.41
N TYR A 85 27.42 4.69 9.43
CA TYR A 85 27.48 3.28 9.07
C TYR A 85 28.92 2.79 9.19
N GLU A 86 29.09 1.63 9.78
CA GLU A 86 30.36 0.92 9.75
C GLU A 86 30.40 0.03 8.50
N VAL A 87 31.45 0.20 7.70
CA VAL A 87 31.71 -0.62 6.52
C VAL A 87 33.03 -1.37 6.72
N THR A 88 33.24 -2.45 5.96
CA THR A 88 34.48 -3.22 6.05
C THR A 88 35.65 -2.34 5.67
N GLY A 89 36.51 -1.99 6.65
CA GLY A 89 37.71 -1.15 6.45
C GLY A 89 37.48 0.34 6.72
N GLY A 90 36.29 0.77 7.17
CA GLY A 90 36.06 2.19 7.41
C GLY A 90 34.67 2.52 7.95
N GLY A 91 34.29 3.78 7.85
CA GLY A 91 33.00 4.29 8.21
C GLY A 91 32.46 5.24 7.14
N VAL A 92 31.15 5.43 7.15
CA VAL A 92 30.45 6.41 6.33
C VAL A 92 29.65 7.31 7.22
N LEU A 93 29.85 8.63 7.09
CA LEU A 93 29.00 9.65 7.67
C LEU A 93 28.03 10.13 6.62
N GLU A 94 26.74 9.93 6.86
CA GLU A 94 25.67 10.38 5.98
C GLU A 94 24.90 11.54 6.64
N TYR A 95 24.80 12.66 5.93
CA TYR A 95 24.02 13.81 6.32
C TYR A 95 22.86 14.01 5.34
N THR A 96 21.64 14.07 5.85
CA THR A 96 20.45 14.27 5.04
C THR A 96 19.96 15.71 5.16
N PHE A 97 19.73 16.35 4.02
CA PHE A 97 19.21 17.71 3.88
C PHE A 97 17.82 17.69 3.24
N GLU A 98 17.08 18.81 3.38
CA GLU A 98 15.84 18.99 2.62
C GLU A 98 16.08 18.98 1.11
N ALA A 99 15.07 18.56 0.36
CA ALA A 99 15.11 18.66 -1.10
C ALA A 99 15.27 20.08 -1.60
N SER A 100 14.79 21.05 -0.81
CA SER A 100 14.90 22.49 -1.06
C SER A 100 16.30 23.07 -0.83
N ALA A 101 17.22 22.30 -0.21
CA ALA A 101 18.59 22.76 0.00
C ALA A 101 19.25 23.16 -1.33
N SER A 102 19.99 24.27 -1.33
CA SER A 102 20.65 24.77 -2.54
C SER A 102 21.71 23.80 -3.06
N ASP A 103 21.65 23.47 -4.36
CA ASP A 103 22.67 22.64 -5.01
C ASP A 103 24.03 23.32 -5.00
N GLU A 104 24.07 24.66 -5.13
CA GLU A 104 25.30 25.43 -5.08
C GLU A 104 25.93 25.41 -3.68
N ALA A 105 25.09 25.47 -2.63
CA ALA A 105 25.56 25.40 -1.25
C ALA A 105 26.13 24.00 -0.94
N LEU A 106 25.50 22.94 -1.43
CA LEU A 106 25.99 21.57 -1.28
C LEU A 106 27.29 21.35 -2.05
N ALA A 107 27.41 21.84 -3.27
CA ALA A 107 28.65 21.74 -4.05
C ALA A 107 29.81 22.51 -3.39
N LYS A 108 29.56 23.70 -2.85
CA LYS A 108 30.56 24.43 -2.07
C LYS A 108 30.98 23.71 -0.79
N ALA A 109 30.02 23.07 -0.12
CA ALA A 109 30.31 22.27 1.06
C ALA A 109 31.14 21.03 0.69
N GLU A 110 30.84 20.36 -0.44
CA GLU A 110 31.59 19.23 -0.98
C GLU A 110 33.06 19.63 -1.26
N GLU A 111 33.25 20.72 -1.98
CA GLU A 111 34.58 21.26 -2.30
C GLU A 111 35.35 21.66 -1.01
N ALA A 112 34.68 22.30 -0.07
CA ALA A 112 35.34 22.73 1.19
C ALA A 112 35.72 21.54 2.07
N VAL A 113 34.86 20.53 2.19
CA VAL A 113 35.16 19.31 2.96
C VAL A 113 36.28 18.52 2.28
N ALA A 114 36.21 18.36 0.95
CA ALA A 114 37.25 17.69 0.18
C ALA A 114 38.62 18.41 0.32
N ALA A 115 38.62 19.74 0.20
CA ALA A 115 39.86 20.54 0.37
C ALA A 115 40.45 20.44 1.79
N ALA A 116 39.59 20.43 2.81
CA ALA A 116 40.03 20.27 4.19
C ALA A 116 40.59 18.87 4.46
N LEU A 117 40.02 17.84 3.88
CA LEU A 117 40.51 16.47 3.96
C LEU A 117 41.87 16.32 3.24
N ASN A 118 41.99 16.91 2.04
CA ASN A 118 43.25 16.91 1.28
C ASN A 118 44.38 17.71 1.96
N ALA A 119 44.04 18.72 2.74
CA ALA A 119 45.03 19.52 3.50
C ALA A 119 45.55 18.79 4.72
N GLN A 120 44.92 17.73 5.18
CA GLN A 120 45.40 16.91 6.30
C GLN A 120 46.39 15.88 5.77
N GLU A 121 47.69 16.19 5.83
CA GLU A 121 48.74 15.30 5.39
C GLU A 121 48.65 13.91 6.06
N GLY A 122 48.51 12.87 5.23
CA GLY A 122 48.58 11.47 5.66
C GLY A 122 47.21 10.81 5.97
N ILE A 123 46.09 11.53 5.86
CA ILE A 123 44.80 10.97 6.22
C ILE A 123 44.01 10.50 4.97
N TYR A 124 44.07 11.23 3.85
CA TYR A 124 43.38 10.85 2.60
C TYR A 124 44.27 11.12 1.39
N ALA A 125 44.52 10.08 0.60
CA ALA A 125 45.32 10.19 -0.62
C ALA A 125 44.53 10.83 -1.79
N ASP A 126 43.22 10.82 -1.71
CA ASP A 126 42.34 11.27 -2.80
C ASP A 126 40.94 11.60 -2.25
N ALA A 127 40.80 12.79 -1.64
CA ALA A 127 39.54 13.18 -0.97
C ALA A 127 38.36 13.34 -1.93
N ASP A 128 38.58 13.58 -3.21
CA ASP A 128 37.55 13.70 -4.20
C ASP A 128 36.74 12.40 -4.40
N THR A 129 37.32 11.24 -4.04
CA THR A 129 36.63 9.94 -4.08
C THR A 129 35.85 9.62 -2.81
N PHE A 130 36.07 10.35 -1.73
CA PHE A 130 35.49 10.06 -0.43
C PHE A 130 34.31 10.97 -0.04
N VAL A 131 34.10 12.06 -0.77
CA VAL A 131 32.98 12.97 -0.54
C VAL A 131 32.04 12.88 -1.73
N THR A 132 30.81 12.45 -1.51
CA THR A 132 29.82 12.30 -2.57
C THR A 132 28.49 12.91 -2.17
N VAL A 133 27.88 13.65 -3.11
CA VAL A 133 26.52 14.21 -2.93
C VAL A 133 25.54 13.41 -3.77
N HIS A 134 24.69 12.66 -3.10
CA HIS A 134 23.60 11.92 -3.75
C HIS A 134 22.31 12.72 -3.72
N LYS A 135 21.74 12.97 -4.89
CA LYS A 135 20.42 13.60 -5.03
C LYS A 135 19.36 12.51 -5.22
N THR A 136 18.54 12.30 -4.21
CA THR A 136 17.36 11.44 -4.36
C THR A 136 16.23 12.29 -4.92
N GLU A 137 16.07 12.29 -6.24
CA GLU A 137 15.02 13.05 -6.89
C GLU A 137 13.65 12.43 -6.60
N ASN A 138 12.64 13.28 -6.41
CA ASN A 138 11.22 12.92 -6.37
C ASN A 138 10.78 12.11 -7.61
N ARG A 139 11.54 12.19 -8.69
CA ARG A 139 11.24 11.55 -9.97
C ARG A 139 11.27 10.03 -9.88
N ALA A 140 12.27 9.46 -9.22
CA ALA A 140 12.35 8.01 -9.03
C ALA A 140 11.17 7.48 -8.21
N PHE A 141 10.74 8.22 -7.19
CA PHE A 141 9.57 7.91 -6.39
C PHE A 141 8.26 8.01 -7.19
N THR A 142 8.07 9.10 -7.93
CA THR A 142 6.90 9.29 -8.80
C THR A 142 6.83 8.22 -9.87
N GLU A 143 7.98 7.85 -10.46
CA GLU A 143 8.06 6.82 -11.49
C GLU A 143 7.80 5.43 -10.95
N ALA A 144 8.33 5.08 -9.77
CA ALA A 144 8.07 3.81 -9.10
C ALA A 144 6.58 3.68 -8.69
N ASN A 145 5.98 4.74 -8.18
CA ASN A 145 4.56 4.76 -7.83
C ASN A 145 3.67 4.63 -9.06
N TRP A 146 3.99 5.31 -10.16
CA TRP A 146 3.23 5.21 -11.41
C TRP A 146 3.30 3.80 -12.00
N ARG A 147 4.48 3.21 -12.07
CA ARG A 147 4.66 1.82 -12.53
C ARG A 147 3.92 0.83 -11.63
N GLY A 148 3.99 1.03 -10.33
CA GLY A 148 3.25 0.23 -9.36
C GLY A 148 1.73 0.38 -9.52
N ALA A 149 1.22 1.59 -9.76
CA ALA A 149 -0.21 1.84 -10.02
C ALA A 149 -0.68 1.11 -11.30
N ILE A 150 0.12 1.13 -12.37
CA ILE A 150 -0.16 0.36 -13.59
C ILE A 150 -0.20 -1.13 -13.29
N ALA A 151 0.77 -1.66 -12.55
CA ALA A 151 0.82 -3.08 -12.21
C ALA A 151 -0.42 -3.52 -11.41
N VAL A 152 -0.87 -2.70 -10.44
CA VAL A 152 -2.13 -2.95 -9.69
C VAL A 152 -3.33 -2.91 -10.61
N ALA A 153 -3.42 -1.92 -11.51
CA ALA A 153 -4.53 -1.80 -12.46
C ALA A 153 -4.59 -3.02 -13.41
N VAL A 154 -3.45 -3.45 -13.95
CA VAL A 154 -3.36 -4.66 -14.80
C VAL A 154 -3.76 -5.90 -14.00
N GLY A 155 -3.29 -6.05 -12.76
CA GLY A 155 -3.67 -7.13 -11.87
C GLY A 155 -5.19 -7.19 -11.64
N CYS A 156 -5.82 -6.04 -11.39
CA CYS A 156 -7.28 -5.94 -11.25
C CYS A 156 -8.02 -6.36 -12.52
N VAL A 157 -7.54 -5.96 -13.70
CA VAL A 157 -8.14 -6.35 -14.99
C VAL A 157 -8.02 -7.84 -15.23
N VAL A 158 -6.84 -8.43 -15.00
CA VAL A 158 -6.63 -9.88 -15.12
C VAL A 158 -7.54 -10.65 -14.18
N ALA A 159 -7.67 -10.19 -12.94
CA ALA A 159 -8.56 -10.77 -11.95
C ALA A 159 -10.05 -10.68 -12.36
N LEU A 160 -10.47 -9.54 -12.92
CA LEU A 160 -11.81 -9.36 -13.46
C LEU A 160 -12.11 -10.39 -14.57
N VAL A 161 -11.19 -10.52 -15.52
CA VAL A 161 -11.31 -11.48 -16.62
C VAL A 161 -11.38 -12.91 -16.08
N TYR A 162 -10.45 -13.28 -15.20
CA TYR A 162 -10.45 -14.63 -14.60
C TYR A 162 -11.74 -14.93 -13.85
N LEU A 163 -12.17 -14.06 -12.95
CA LEU A 163 -13.40 -14.25 -12.18
C LEU A 163 -14.65 -14.22 -13.06
N GLY A 164 -14.67 -13.34 -14.07
CA GLY A 164 -15.76 -13.22 -15.03
C GLY A 164 -15.94 -14.49 -15.87
N VAL A 165 -14.85 -15.06 -16.37
CA VAL A 165 -14.87 -16.30 -17.15
C VAL A 165 -15.18 -17.51 -16.26
N ARG A 166 -14.57 -17.59 -15.07
CA ARG A 166 -14.68 -18.74 -14.19
C ARG A 166 -16.00 -18.84 -13.43
N PHE A 167 -16.53 -17.71 -12.95
CA PHE A 167 -17.70 -17.63 -12.07
C PHE A 167 -18.85 -16.80 -12.62
N GLY A 168 -18.67 -16.17 -13.79
CA GLY A 168 -19.64 -15.30 -14.44
C GLY A 168 -19.35 -13.82 -14.22
N VAL A 169 -19.78 -13.00 -15.19
CA VAL A 169 -19.46 -11.56 -15.27
C VAL A 169 -19.79 -10.79 -13.99
N VAL A 170 -20.92 -11.10 -13.34
CA VAL A 170 -21.33 -10.42 -12.10
C VAL A 170 -20.29 -10.65 -10.98
N ASN A 171 -19.73 -11.87 -10.88
CA ASN A 171 -18.66 -12.15 -9.90
C ASN A 171 -17.38 -11.37 -10.22
N GLY A 172 -17.01 -11.28 -11.49
CA GLY A 172 -15.86 -10.51 -11.92
C GLY A 172 -16.00 -9.01 -11.58
N VAL A 173 -17.14 -8.42 -11.95
CA VAL A 173 -17.40 -6.99 -11.65
C VAL A 173 -17.46 -6.73 -10.15
N THR A 174 -18.08 -7.62 -9.37
CA THR A 174 -18.08 -7.51 -7.91
C THR A 174 -16.66 -7.55 -7.35
N GLY A 175 -15.83 -8.48 -7.83
CA GLY A 175 -14.43 -8.58 -7.43
C GLY A 175 -13.63 -7.31 -7.74
N LEU A 176 -13.82 -6.71 -8.92
CA LEU A 176 -13.19 -5.45 -9.29
C LEU A 176 -13.61 -4.30 -8.36
N ILE A 177 -14.93 -4.18 -8.11
CA ILE A 177 -15.45 -3.15 -7.20
C ILE A 177 -14.86 -3.33 -5.80
N ALA A 178 -14.81 -4.56 -5.29
CA ALA A 178 -14.21 -4.86 -4.00
C ALA A 178 -12.72 -4.50 -3.95
N CYS A 179 -11.93 -4.88 -4.96
CA CYS A 179 -10.51 -4.54 -5.05
C CYS A 179 -10.25 -3.03 -5.03
N LEU A 180 -10.98 -2.28 -5.86
CA LEU A 180 -10.83 -0.82 -5.93
C LEU A 180 -11.28 -0.15 -4.64
N HIS A 181 -12.41 -0.59 -4.08
CA HIS A 181 -12.89 -0.12 -2.79
C HIS A 181 -11.86 -0.34 -1.69
N ASP A 182 -11.30 -1.54 -1.58
CA ASP A 182 -10.40 -1.91 -0.49
C ASP A 182 -9.05 -1.19 -0.60
N ALA A 183 -8.56 -0.99 -1.82
CA ALA A 183 -7.40 -0.16 -2.04
C ALA A 183 -7.64 1.29 -1.57
N LEU A 184 -8.75 1.92 -2.00
CA LEU A 184 -9.10 3.29 -1.61
C LEU A 184 -9.40 3.40 -0.12
N PHE A 185 -10.14 2.46 0.45
CA PHE A 185 -10.49 2.45 1.86
C PHE A 185 -9.24 2.32 2.74
N THR A 186 -8.32 1.42 2.37
CA THR A 186 -7.02 1.26 3.03
C THR A 186 -6.21 2.54 2.99
N LEU A 187 -6.02 3.14 1.82
CA LEU A 187 -5.31 4.42 1.68
C LEU A 187 -5.96 5.52 2.50
N SER A 188 -7.29 5.56 2.55
CA SER A 188 -8.04 6.51 3.37
C SER A 188 -7.78 6.34 4.86
N LEU A 189 -7.73 5.10 5.36
CA LEU A 189 -7.38 4.83 6.76
C LEU A 189 -5.95 5.28 7.10
N PHE A 190 -4.99 5.08 6.19
CA PHE A 190 -3.62 5.57 6.38
C PHE A 190 -3.56 7.10 6.46
N ALA A 191 -4.35 7.80 5.64
CA ALA A 191 -4.43 9.26 5.68
C ALA A 191 -5.11 9.77 6.96
N ILE A 192 -6.22 9.13 7.39
CA ILE A 192 -6.99 9.51 8.59
C ILE A 192 -6.18 9.25 9.86
N CYS A 193 -5.64 8.05 10.01
CA CYS A 193 -4.93 7.65 11.21
C CYS A 193 -3.50 8.18 11.28
N ARG A 194 -3.03 8.87 10.25
CA ARG A 194 -1.66 9.42 10.14
C ARG A 194 -0.58 8.40 10.46
N ILE A 195 -0.80 7.15 10.04
CA ILE A 195 0.14 6.06 10.29
C ILE A 195 1.43 6.34 9.53
N PRO A 196 2.60 6.28 10.20
CA PRO A 196 3.88 6.49 9.55
C PRO A 196 4.15 5.36 8.55
N VAL A 197 4.45 5.72 7.30
CA VAL A 197 4.69 4.78 6.21
C VAL A 197 5.88 5.22 5.36
N TYR A 198 6.57 4.26 4.76
CA TYR A 198 7.56 4.59 3.74
C TYR A 198 6.90 5.13 2.47
N ALA A 199 7.62 5.91 1.71
CA ALA A 199 7.09 6.62 0.55
C ALA A 199 6.46 5.70 -0.52
N TYR A 200 6.98 4.48 -0.70
CA TYR A 200 6.42 3.46 -1.61
C TYR A 200 5.31 2.60 -0.97
N ALA A 201 5.19 2.62 0.35
CA ALA A 201 4.32 1.70 1.08
C ALA A 201 2.81 1.94 0.86
N PRO A 202 2.28 3.17 0.70
CA PRO A 202 0.86 3.37 0.47
C PRO A 202 0.33 2.58 -0.72
N LEU A 203 1.01 2.65 -1.87
CA LEU A 203 0.60 1.89 -3.05
C LEU A 203 0.64 0.38 -2.81
N LEU A 204 1.69 -0.09 -2.11
CA LEU A 204 1.85 -1.50 -1.78
C LEU A 204 0.75 -1.99 -0.83
N PHE A 205 0.35 -1.18 0.15
CA PHE A 205 -0.78 -1.50 1.02
C PHE A 205 -2.11 -1.52 0.28
N GLY A 206 -2.32 -0.61 -0.68
CA GLY A 206 -3.47 -0.68 -1.57
C GLY A 206 -3.49 -1.96 -2.41
N ALA A 207 -2.33 -2.38 -2.93
CA ALA A 207 -2.19 -3.63 -3.67
C ALA A 207 -2.43 -4.87 -2.79
N ILE A 208 -1.93 -4.88 -1.55
CA ILE A 208 -2.19 -5.96 -0.58
C ILE A 208 -3.70 -6.04 -0.27
N ALA A 209 -4.37 -4.91 -0.05
CA ALA A 209 -5.81 -4.89 0.19
C ALA A 209 -6.58 -5.49 -0.98
N ALA A 210 -6.28 -5.08 -2.21
CA ALA A 210 -6.89 -5.61 -3.42
C ALA A 210 -6.63 -7.12 -3.58
N ALA A 211 -5.42 -7.59 -3.32
CA ALA A 211 -5.07 -9.01 -3.40
C ALA A 211 -5.81 -9.85 -2.35
N VAL A 212 -5.87 -9.39 -1.09
CA VAL A 212 -6.60 -10.06 -0.01
C VAL A 212 -8.08 -10.14 -0.35
N SER A 213 -8.68 -9.02 -0.77
CA SER A 213 -10.08 -8.97 -1.21
C SER A 213 -10.36 -9.98 -2.32
N LEU A 214 -9.48 -10.05 -3.31
CA LEU A 214 -9.61 -10.96 -4.43
C LEU A 214 -9.58 -12.43 -4.01
N ILE A 215 -8.63 -12.79 -3.15
CA ILE A 215 -8.51 -14.16 -2.61
C ILE A 215 -9.79 -14.53 -1.87
N LEU A 216 -10.24 -13.67 -0.95
CA LEU A 216 -11.42 -13.94 -0.14
C LEU A 216 -12.70 -13.96 -0.98
N TRP A 217 -12.85 -13.08 -1.96
CA TRP A 217 -13.96 -13.07 -2.89
C TRP A 217 -13.98 -14.32 -3.80
N THR A 218 -12.80 -14.81 -4.20
CA THR A 218 -12.70 -16.06 -4.96
C THR A 218 -13.23 -17.24 -4.14
N VAL A 219 -12.88 -17.33 -2.85
CA VAL A 219 -13.39 -18.37 -1.94
C VAL A 219 -14.92 -18.29 -1.83
N GLN A 220 -15.47 -17.09 -1.69
CA GLN A 220 -16.94 -16.91 -1.65
C GLN A 220 -17.60 -17.29 -2.96
N SER A 221 -17.01 -16.90 -4.10
CA SER A 221 -17.52 -17.24 -5.43
C SER A 221 -17.54 -18.76 -5.67
N MET A 222 -16.52 -19.46 -5.16
CA MET A 222 -16.50 -20.93 -5.18
C MET A 222 -17.66 -21.52 -4.36
N LYS A 223 -17.86 -21.05 -3.13
CA LYS A 223 -18.95 -21.49 -2.27
C LYS A 223 -20.32 -21.16 -2.83
N MET A 224 -20.51 -19.99 -3.38
CA MET A 224 -21.76 -19.66 -4.08
C MET A 224 -22.03 -20.60 -5.27
N ARG A 225 -20.99 -20.94 -6.05
CA ARG A 225 -21.12 -21.85 -7.18
C ARG A 225 -21.46 -23.27 -6.74
N GLU A 226 -20.92 -23.75 -5.63
CA GLU A 226 -21.26 -25.05 -5.03
C GLU A 226 -22.72 -25.04 -4.54
N ASN A 227 -23.08 -24.08 -3.72
CA ASN A 227 -24.38 -23.99 -3.08
C ASN A 227 -25.51 -23.79 -4.07
N PHE A 228 -25.32 -23.01 -5.13
CA PHE A 228 -26.36 -22.80 -6.17
C PHE A 228 -26.64 -24.07 -7.01
N LYS A 229 -25.85 -25.11 -6.89
CA LYS A 229 -26.13 -26.43 -7.49
C LYS A 229 -26.91 -27.34 -6.56
N ASP A 230 -26.96 -27.02 -5.26
CA ASP A 230 -27.66 -27.81 -4.27
C ASP A 230 -29.20 -27.57 -4.40
N PRO A 231 -30.01 -28.64 -4.51
CA PRO A 231 -31.48 -28.52 -4.59
C PRO A 231 -32.10 -27.74 -3.42
N SER A 232 -31.47 -27.72 -2.24
CA SER A 232 -31.94 -26.99 -1.07
C SER A 232 -32.01 -25.47 -1.28
N TYR A 233 -31.24 -24.93 -2.24
CA TYR A 233 -31.23 -23.51 -2.60
C TYR A 233 -32.23 -23.14 -3.69
N ALA A 234 -32.94 -24.11 -4.31
CA ALA A 234 -33.83 -23.87 -5.46
C ALA A 234 -35.02 -22.94 -5.12
N GLY A 235 -35.49 -22.95 -3.87
CA GLY A 235 -36.61 -22.11 -3.42
C GLY A 235 -36.18 -20.75 -2.81
N MET A 236 -34.87 -20.47 -2.70
CA MET A 236 -34.37 -19.24 -2.09
C MET A 236 -34.36 -18.07 -3.07
N THR A 237 -34.57 -16.85 -2.56
CA THR A 237 -34.25 -15.64 -3.31
C THR A 237 -32.74 -15.52 -3.53
N VAL A 238 -32.33 -14.77 -4.56
CA VAL A 238 -30.90 -14.55 -4.82
C VAL A 238 -30.19 -13.94 -3.61
N ALA A 239 -30.85 -13.04 -2.89
CA ALA A 239 -30.28 -12.42 -1.69
C ALA A 239 -30.05 -13.44 -0.58
N GLU A 240 -31.05 -14.29 -0.28
CA GLU A 240 -30.94 -15.35 0.71
C GLU A 240 -29.87 -16.37 0.36
N ALA A 241 -29.80 -16.78 -0.90
CA ALA A 241 -28.79 -17.73 -1.36
C ALA A 241 -27.36 -17.16 -1.28
N VAL A 242 -27.16 -15.87 -1.53
CA VAL A 242 -25.88 -15.18 -1.36
C VAL A 242 -25.50 -15.07 0.12
N GLU A 243 -26.45 -14.69 0.98
CA GLU A 243 -26.22 -14.57 2.43
C GLU A 243 -25.86 -15.94 3.06
N GLU A 244 -26.59 -16.99 2.71
CA GLU A 244 -26.31 -18.35 3.19
C GLU A 244 -24.95 -18.88 2.69
N SER A 245 -24.62 -18.61 1.41
CA SER A 245 -23.33 -18.98 0.84
C SER A 245 -22.19 -18.23 1.53
N SER A 246 -22.37 -16.96 1.86
CA SER A 246 -21.39 -16.18 2.60
C SER A 246 -21.19 -16.71 4.03
N ALA A 247 -22.28 -17.10 4.68
CA ALA A 247 -22.22 -17.75 6.00
C ALA A 247 -21.48 -19.10 5.96
N SER A 248 -21.67 -19.88 4.90
CA SER A 248 -20.94 -21.16 4.72
C SER A 248 -19.43 -20.97 4.45
N ALA A 249 -19.05 -19.85 3.81
CA ALA A 249 -17.66 -19.50 3.55
C ALA A 249 -16.93 -18.89 4.77
N LEU A 250 -17.66 -18.43 5.78
CA LEU A 250 -17.14 -17.64 6.91
C LEU A 250 -15.96 -18.31 7.62
N LYS A 251 -16.03 -19.61 7.91
CA LYS A 251 -14.96 -20.33 8.59
C LYS A 251 -13.64 -20.33 7.79
N ILE A 252 -13.74 -20.51 6.48
CA ILE A 252 -12.58 -20.53 5.58
C ILE A 252 -11.99 -19.12 5.49
N ILE A 253 -12.84 -18.10 5.33
CA ILE A 253 -12.42 -16.69 5.29
C ILE A 253 -11.70 -16.30 6.57
N LEU A 254 -12.30 -16.60 7.73
CA LEU A 254 -11.68 -16.31 9.03
C LEU A 254 -10.35 -17.05 9.19
N GLY A 255 -10.25 -18.29 8.75
CA GLY A 255 -8.98 -19.05 8.76
C GLY A 255 -7.89 -18.36 7.96
N ILE A 256 -8.19 -17.91 6.73
CA ILE A 256 -7.25 -17.18 5.87
C ILE A 256 -6.85 -15.85 6.51
N VAL A 257 -7.83 -15.08 6.98
CA VAL A 257 -7.59 -13.76 7.61
C VAL A 257 -6.73 -13.90 8.86
N CYS A 258 -7.04 -14.88 9.73
CA CYS A 258 -6.23 -15.17 10.92
C CYS A 258 -4.80 -15.58 10.55
N ALA A 259 -4.62 -16.44 9.55
CA ALA A 259 -3.30 -16.87 9.12
C ALA A 259 -2.46 -15.68 8.62
N LEU A 260 -3.03 -14.81 7.78
CA LEU A 260 -2.37 -13.59 7.28
C LEU A 260 -2.07 -12.62 8.42
N ALA A 261 -3.04 -12.38 9.32
CA ALA A 261 -2.87 -11.46 10.44
C ALA A 261 -1.78 -11.94 11.41
N VAL A 262 -1.76 -13.22 11.75
CA VAL A 262 -0.72 -13.83 12.60
C VAL A 262 0.64 -13.74 11.92
N SER A 263 0.74 -14.05 10.63
CA SER A 263 1.99 -13.95 9.89
C SER A 263 2.54 -12.52 9.90
N PHE A 264 1.73 -11.52 9.57
CA PHE A 264 2.17 -10.13 9.57
C PHE A 264 2.49 -9.61 10.97
N ALA A 265 1.72 -10.01 12.00
CA ALA A 265 2.00 -9.66 13.37
C ALA A 265 3.33 -10.25 13.86
N LEU A 266 3.62 -11.53 13.56
CA LEU A 266 4.87 -12.19 13.92
C LEU A 266 6.07 -11.54 13.20
N PHE A 267 5.97 -11.31 11.88
CA PHE A 267 7.01 -10.60 11.16
C PHE A 267 7.23 -9.19 11.72
N GLY A 268 6.16 -8.46 12.03
CA GLY A 268 6.27 -7.14 12.65
C GLY A 268 6.86 -7.16 14.05
N ALA A 269 6.59 -8.19 14.84
CA ALA A 269 7.11 -8.30 16.21
C ALA A 269 8.60 -8.70 16.25
N LEU A 270 9.02 -9.61 15.36
CA LEU A 270 10.37 -10.19 15.34
C LEU A 270 11.36 -9.41 14.46
N ALA A 271 10.87 -8.52 13.62
CA ALA A 271 11.69 -7.80 12.65
C ALA A 271 12.38 -6.56 13.25
N THR A 272 13.41 -6.10 12.56
CA THR A 272 14.08 -4.81 12.81
C THR A 272 13.10 -3.64 12.63
N ALA A 273 13.47 -2.46 13.15
CA ALA A 273 12.58 -1.28 13.15
C ALA A 273 12.02 -0.93 11.78
N GLY A 274 12.85 -0.94 10.72
CA GLY A 274 12.41 -0.64 9.36
C GLY A 274 11.39 -1.63 8.81
N VAL A 275 11.63 -2.92 9.01
CA VAL A 275 10.72 -3.99 8.55
C VAL A 275 9.40 -3.98 9.36
N ARG A 276 9.48 -3.66 10.65
CA ARG A 276 8.31 -3.51 11.54
C ARG A 276 7.34 -2.45 11.03
N LEU A 277 7.86 -1.32 10.55
CA LEU A 277 7.05 -0.22 9.98
C LEU A 277 6.31 -0.60 8.71
N PHE A 278 6.64 -1.70 8.08
CA PHE A 278 5.88 -2.26 6.97
C PHE A 278 4.86 -3.31 7.44
N PHE A 279 5.29 -4.31 8.20
CA PHE A 279 4.44 -5.46 8.52
C PHE A 279 3.31 -5.15 9.50
N LEU A 280 3.52 -4.28 10.50
CA LEU A 280 2.42 -3.92 11.43
C LEU A 280 1.32 -3.13 10.72
N PRO A 281 1.60 -2.08 9.93
CA PRO A 281 0.57 -1.41 9.15
C PRO A 281 -0.11 -2.31 8.11
N ALA A 282 0.56 -3.36 7.60
CA ALA A 282 -0.03 -4.32 6.67
C ALA A 282 -1.20 -5.14 7.25
N LEU A 283 -1.41 -5.11 8.57
CA LEU A 283 -2.61 -5.66 9.20
C LEU A 283 -3.89 -4.90 8.81
N ILE A 284 -3.78 -3.62 8.49
CA ILE A 284 -4.92 -2.79 8.07
C ILE A 284 -5.54 -3.30 6.76
N PRO A 285 -4.79 -3.47 5.66
CA PRO A 285 -5.36 -4.02 4.43
C PRO A 285 -5.93 -5.42 4.61
N VAL A 286 -5.40 -6.26 5.50
CA VAL A 286 -5.99 -7.57 5.82
C VAL A 286 -7.35 -7.41 6.48
N ALA A 287 -7.48 -6.50 7.45
CA ALA A 287 -8.75 -6.20 8.12
C ALA A 287 -9.78 -5.60 7.16
N VAL A 288 -9.35 -4.70 6.27
CA VAL A 288 -10.20 -4.10 5.22
C VAL A 288 -10.70 -5.16 4.25
N GLY A 289 -9.84 -6.04 3.75
CA GLY A 289 -10.23 -7.14 2.88
C GLY A 289 -11.21 -8.12 3.55
N ALA A 290 -11.03 -8.40 4.85
CA ALA A 290 -12.00 -9.18 5.63
C ALA A 290 -13.37 -8.49 5.73
N TYR A 291 -13.39 -7.19 6.05
CA TYR A 291 -14.60 -6.38 6.08
C TYR A 291 -15.32 -6.41 4.73
N SER A 292 -14.63 -6.08 3.68
CA SER A 292 -15.19 -6.00 2.33
C SER A 292 -15.73 -7.36 1.87
N SER A 293 -14.98 -8.44 2.06
CA SER A 293 -15.39 -9.78 1.64
C SER A 293 -16.61 -10.30 2.42
N LEU A 294 -16.78 -9.94 3.69
CA LEU A 294 -17.90 -10.40 4.51
C LEU A 294 -19.14 -9.52 4.40
N ALA A 295 -18.97 -8.22 4.19
CA ALA A 295 -20.08 -7.26 4.22
C ALA A 295 -20.38 -6.67 2.83
N LEU A 296 -19.40 -6.03 2.20
CA LEU A 296 -19.62 -5.23 1.00
C LEU A 296 -19.78 -6.09 -0.27
N ALA A 297 -18.86 -7.00 -0.54
CA ALA A 297 -18.86 -7.77 -1.77
C ALA A 297 -20.11 -8.67 -1.93
N PRO A 298 -20.58 -9.41 -0.90
CA PRO A 298 -21.84 -10.13 -0.97
C PRO A 298 -23.05 -9.21 -1.19
N ALA A 299 -23.05 -8.03 -0.56
CA ALA A 299 -24.13 -7.05 -0.72
C ALA A 299 -24.22 -6.54 -2.16
N VAL A 300 -23.09 -6.10 -2.72
CA VAL A 300 -22.98 -5.64 -4.11
C VAL A 300 -23.36 -6.77 -5.08
N HIS A 301 -22.82 -7.98 -4.86
CA HIS A 301 -23.12 -9.13 -5.72
C HIS A 301 -24.60 -9.48 -5.71
N GLY A 302 -25.23 -9.57 -4.54
CA GLY A 302 -26.65 -9.88 -4.40
C GLY A 302 -27.53 -8.84 -5.09
N HIS A 303 -27.16 -7.57 -5.00
CA HIS A 303 -27.90 -6.48 -5.67
C HIS A 303 -27.72 -6.53 -7.19
N MET A 304 -26.50 -6.70 -7.70
CA MET A 304 -26.23 -6.78 -9.13
C MET A 304 -26.89 -7.98 -9.77
N LYS A 305 -26.86 -9.15 -9.14
CA LYS A 305 -27.47 -10.36 -9.63
C LYS A 305 -28.99 -10.25 -9.68
N LYS A 306 -29.62 -9.60 -8.72
CA LYS A 306 -31.05 -9.28 -8.73
C LYS A 306 -31.42 -8.35 -9.89
N SER A 307 -30.63 -7.33 -10.15
CA SER A 307 -30.82 -6.38 -11.25
C SER A 307 -30.72 -7.07 -12.62
N VAL A 308 -29.71 -7.89 -12.84
CA VAL A 308 -29.51 -8.65 -14.07
C VAL A 308 -30.70 -9.61 -14.31
N ALA A 309 -31.19 -10.28 -13.28
CA ALA A 309 -32.35 -11.17 -13.37
C ALA A 309 -33.63 -10.40 -13.74
N ALA A 310 -33.83 -9.22 -13.18
CA ALA A 310 -34.98 -8.36 -13.53
C ALA A 310 -34.92 -7.89 -15.00
N THR A 311 -33.73 -7.49 -15.47
CA THR A 311 -33.54 -7.07 -16.87
C THR A 311 -33.74 -8.23 -17.85
N ALA A 312 -33.24 -9.44 -17.50
CA ALA A 312 -33.45 -10.64 -18.30
C ALA A 312 -34.96 -11.01 -18.41
N LYS A 313 -35.70 -10.88 -17.30
CA LYS A 313 -37.17 -11.10 -17.29
C LYS A 313 -37.89 -10.10 -18.16
N LYS A 314 -37.50 -8.81 -18.12
CA LYS A 314 -38.07 -7.76 -18.96
C LYS A 314 -37.84 -8.02 -20.45
N LYS A 315 -36.59 -8.34 -20.84
CA LYS A 315 -36.25 -8.69 -22.24
C LYS A 315 -37.01 -9.90 -22.74
N ARG A 316 -37.21 -10.91 -21.91
CA ARG A 316 -37.99 -12.10 -22.25
C ARG A 316 -39.46 -11.77 -22.49
N TYR A 317 -40.03 -10.90 -21.67
CA TYR A 317 -41.42 -10.43 -21.81
C TYR A 317 -41.60 -9.57 -23.06
N GLU A 318 -40.69 -8.64 -23.34
CA GLU A 318 -40.69 -7.80 -24.53
C GLU A 318 -40.54 -8.62 -25.82
N GLY A 319 -39.65 -9.64 -25.81
CA GLY A 319 -39.47 -10.57 -26.93
C GLY A 319 -40.72 -11.44 -27.19
N ALA A 320 -41.39 -11.88 -26.13
CA ALA A 320 -42.64 -12.63 -26.24
C ALA A 320 -43.79 -11.76 -26.78
N LYS A 321 -43.85 -10.49 -26.36
CA LYS A 321 -44.85 -9.52 -26.85
C LYS A 321 -44.67 -9.22 -28.34
N LYS A 322 -43.41 -8.94 -28.78
CA LYS A 322 -43.12 -8.75 -30.21
C LYS A 322 -43.51 -9.95 -31.06
N LYS A 323 -43.24 -11.17 -30.61
CA LYS A 323 -43.59 -12.38 -31.31
C LYS A 323 -45.09 -12.61 -31.40
N ALA A 324 -45.86 -12.11 -30.43
CA ALA A 324 -47.33 -12.16 -30.44
C ALA A 324 -47.96 -11.07 -31.32
N GLU A 325 -47.25 -9.97 -31.57
CA GLU A 325 -47.69 -8.88 -32.46
C GLU A 325 -47.35 -9.17 -33.95
N GLU A 326 -46.45 -10.13 -34.22
CA GLU A 326 -46.05 -10.56 -35.58
C GLU A 326 -46.85 -11.77 -36.08
N LEU A 327 -47.73 -12.37 -35.27
CA LEU A 327 -48.65 -13.46 -35.61
C LEU A 327 -50.10 -12.96 -35.80
#